data_5d21cc1b9b030f13e54e12df06008d15
#
_entry.id   5d21cc1b9b030f13e54e12df06008d15
#
_cell.length_a   1.000
_cell.length_b   1.000
_cell.length_c   1.000
_cell.angle_alpha   90.00
_cell.angle_beta   90.00
_cell.angle_gamma   90.00
#
_symmetry.space_group_name_H-M   'P 1'
#
loop_
_entity.id
_entity.type
_entity.pdbx_description
1 polymer ?
#
loop_
_entity_poly.entity_id
_entity_poly.type
_entity_poly.pdbx_seq_one_letter_code
_entity_poly.pdbx_strand_id
1 'polypeptide(L)'
;MIGKSIFFLGFLGFFAAECSASGTVNAADFGYNATNATAALQSAIDSGAKTVVVDASKGDWCIEPVKLRSNLELVFGENVRVRAVPGAFRKRYDMMFKGMNVTNVKVRGMSGASIEMFKKDYLDADSYIWSEWRHMLAFYDSADISVEGLSLSSSGGDGVYIARCRNVRLENLICAGHDRQGISVIGAENLLVRRCRFCFTEGTPPQCGIDFEPNSSKEYFVNCLVEDCEFDGNFSHGALFHIPHMNNKSRPLSVKFRNCRFSGNRQNGVRVYATWDAERSVRGGIEFDRCVFAGNRNGGITLASMPPKGFTVDFRNSIIDCRGCAQSPIVFDNGELQFDFGGVSFSNVTVYADTSKVISFHGMTGVGVTNVAGDLSVVTPVGSERLSLGGFAAAHPSDPSVKEFKPTFVKFKKLVALKPDTKPLSDAAVFCRGRQFFVQAVPSAGKHVFKFLTRQTSNHDVEVKVDISDKVGTPVDSFVVNSPEKEYVLESAKENTYLFTVNSRGNECAVVSSLPGQGIRADSRVRLCAREGRNFWFVVPAASTRVELEVIANVSSPLSAKVLDSSGKEVSSLKGIREGHIVKIPRNKTSSDEIWCLSVSECLGRGCFDLRIGGNVISVISGDQNAVLSY
;
A
#
# COMPACT_ATOMS: atom_id res chain seq x y z
N MET A 1 6.48 -14.09 -79.17
CA MET A 1 6.41 -12.62 -79.09
C MET A 1 5.36 -12.24 -78.09
N ILE A 2 5.72 -12.01 -76.86
CA ILE A 2 4.85 -11.46 -75.86
C ILE A 2 5.75 -10.56 -74.98
N GLY A 3 5.54 -9.24 -75.10
CA GLY A 3 6.30 -8.24 -74.38
C GLY A 3 5.94 -8.18 -72.91
N LYS A 4 6.95 -8.12 -72.01
CA LYS A 4 6.82 -7.82 -70.60
C LYS A 4 7.06 -6.33 -70.36
N SER A 5 6.01 -5.61 -69.99
CA SER A 5 6.11 -4.24 -69.50
C SER A 5 6.52 -4.28 -68.03
N ILE A 6 7.62 -3.62 -67.65
CA ILE A 6 8.12 -3.42 -66.35
C ILE A 6 7.57 -2.06 -65.87
N PHE A 7 6.70 -2.08 -64.81
CA PHE A 7 6.29 -0.88 -64.11
C PHE A 7 7.32 -0.55 -63.02
N PHE A 8 7.98 0.60 -63.14
CA PHE A 8 8.79 1.19 -62.10
C PHE A 8 7.85 1.99 -61.19
N LEU A 9 7.61 1.49 -59.95
CA LEU A 9 7.01 2.29 -58.86
C LEU A 9 8.12 3.10 -58.20
N GLY A 10 8.15 4.40 -58.47
CA GLY A 10 8.99 5.33 -57.73
C GLY A 10 8.45 5.55 -56.31
N PHE A 11 9.20 5.08 -55.33
CA PHE A 11 9.00 5.44 -53.91
C PHE A 11 9.51 6.88 -53.72
N LEU A 12 8.61 7.88 -53.66
CA LEU A 12 8.93 9.18 -53.12
C LEU A 12 9.01 9.04 -51.58
N GLY A 13 10.22 8.88 -51.07
CA GLY A 13 10.49 9.04 -49.68
C GLY A 13 10.33 10.51 -49.27
N PHE A 14 9.26 10.81 -48.55
CA PHE A 14 9.17 12.07 -47.81
C PHE A 14 10.21 11.99 -46.68
N PHE A 15 11.39 12.54 -46.92
CA PHE A 15 12.26 12.98 -45.85
C PHE A 15 11.59 14.22 -45.22
N ALA A 16 10.85 14.04 -44.11
CA ALA A 16 10.56 15.13 -43.22
C ALA A 16 11.90 15.60 -42.65
N ALA A 17 12.45 16.64 -43.22
CA ALA A 17 13.54 17.36 -42.60
C ALA A 17 13.01 17.85 -41.26
N GLU A 18 13.49 17.27 -40.14
CA GLU A 18 13.37 17.87 -38.81
C GLU A 18 14.12 19.20 -38.86
N CYS A 19 13.41 20.27 -39.23
CA CYS A 19 13.90 21.62 -39.09
C CYS A 19 13.87 21.92 -37.58
N SER A 20 14.91 21.51 -36.85
CA SER A 20 15.15 21.92 -35.48
C SER A 20 15.35 23.43 -35.51
N ALA A 21 14.28 24.17 -35.19
CA ALA A 21 14.36 25.62 -35.03
C ALA A 21 15.34 25.91 -33.87
N SER A 22 16.57 26.27 -34.23
CA SER A 22 17.67 26.58 -33.28
C SER A 22 17.47 27.99 -32.73
N GLY A 23 16.40 28.23 -31.96
CA GLY A 23 16.12 29.57 -31.47
C GLY A 23 15.45 29.60 -30.10
N THR A 24 15.50 30.76 -29.49
CA THR A 24 14.73 31.13 -28.30
C THR A 24 13.50 31.91 -28.74
N VAL A 25 12.33 31.59 -28.18
CA VAL A 25 11.10 32.31 -28.40
C VAL A 25 10.50 32.74 -27.06
N ASN A 26 9.80 33.86 -27.06
CA ASN A 26 9.01 34.27 -25.91
C ASN A 26 7.57 33.75 -26.08
N ALA A 27 7.06 33.04 -25.10
CA ALA A 27 5.71 32.47 -25.13
C ALA A 27 4.63 33.55 -25.27
N ALA A 28 4.89 34.79 -24.79
CA ALA A 28 3.96 35.90 -24.90
C ALA A 28 3.70 36.32 -26.37
N ASP A 29 4.65 36.07 -27.27
CA ASP A 29 4.52 36.44 -28.69
C ASP A 29 3.53 35.53 -29.44
N PHE A 30 3.08 34.44 -28.82
CA PHE A 30 2.11 33.48 -29.37
C PHE A 30 0.66 33.77 -28.97
N GLY A 31 0.35 35.01 -28.63
CA GLY A 31 -1.02 35.44 -28.32
C GLY A 31 -1.38 35.31 -26.83
N TYR A 32 -0.54 35.86 -25.96
CA TYR A 32 -0.79 35.89 -24.52
C TYR A 32 -2.19 36.41 -24.18
N ASN A 33 -2.89 35.69 -23.31
CA ASN A 33 -4.17 36.06 -22.74
C ASN A 33 -4.12 35.90 -21.21
N ALA A 34 -4.35 36.97 -20.46
CA ALA A 34 -4.22 36.98 -19.00
C ALA A 34 -5.20 36.05 -18.28
N THR A 35 -6.38 35.79 -18.86
CA THR A 35 -7.36 34.86 -18.25
C THR A 35 -7.09 33.38 -18.57
N ASN A 36 -6.50 33.12 -19.73
CA ASN A 36 -6.08 31.76 -20.11
C ASN A 36 -4.97 31.84 -21.16
N ALA A 37 -3.74 31.69 -20.74
CA ALA A 37 -2.55 31.73 -21.58
C ALA A 37 -2.13 30.35 -22.12
N THR A 38 -2.94 29.32 -21.95
CA THR A 38 -2.61 27.92 -22.34
C THR A 38 -2.25 27.81 -23.80
N ALA A 39 -3.07 28.42 -24.69
CA ALA A 39 -2.85 28.32 -26.12
C ALA A 39 -1.52 28.99 -26.54
N ALA A 40 -1.18 30.13 -25.96
CA ALA A 40 0.07 30.85 -26.22
C ALA A 40 1.27 29.99 -25.79
N LEU A 41 1.26 29.47 -24.56
CA LEU A 41 2.33 28.63 -24.04
C LEU A 41 2.47 27.32 -24.83
N GLN A 42 1.36 26.63 -25.15
CA GLN A 42 1.38 25.39 -25.92
C GLN A 42 1.89 25.64 -27.36
N SER A 43 1.44 26.72 -28.02
CA SER A 43 1.91 27.08 -29.35
C SER A 43 3.40 27.42 -29.39
N ALA A 44 3.90 28.11 -28.35
CA ALA A 44 5.34 28.37 -28.22
C ALA A 44 6.13 27.08 -28.04
N ILE A 45 5.64 26.14 -27.22
CA ILE A 45 6.25 24.81 -27.06
C ILE A 45 6.21 24.05 -28.41
N ASP A 46 5.08 24.03 -29.09
CA ASP A 46 4.87 23.30 -30.34
C ASP A 46 5.58 23.94 -31.55
N SER A 47 6.06 25.19 -31.43
CA SER A 47 6.84 25.88 -32.48
C SER A 47 8.14 25.15 -32.86
N GLY A 48 8.60 24.23 -32.04
CA GLY A 48 9.88 23.53 -32.26
C GLY A 48 11.10 24.29 -31.74
N ALA A 49 10.94 25.51 -31.19
CA ALA A 49 12.06 26.29 -30.64
C ALA A 49 12.76 25.54 -29.51
N LYS A 50 14.10 25.58 -29.50
CA LYS A 50 14.89 24.89 -28.45
C LYS A 50 14.59 25.42 -27.07
N THR A 51 14.42 26.73 -26.92
CA THR A 51 14.15 27.41 -25.66
C THR A 51 12.86 28.22 -25.76
N VAL A 52 11.96 28.01 -24.83
CA VAL A 52 10.72 28.78 -24.67
C VAL A 52 10.81 29.57 -23.37
N VAL A 53 10.74 30.88 -23.45
CA VAL A 53 10.79 31.78 -22.29
C VAL A 53 9.39 32.24 -21.94
N VAL A 54 9.04 32.13 -20.68
CA VAL A 54 7.83 32.70 -20.07
C VAL A 54 8.30 33.84 -19.20
N ASP A 55 7.89 35.08 -19.52
CA ASP A 55 8.30 36.25 -18.75
C ASP A 55 7.15 36.89 -17.94
N ALA A 56 7.47 37.71 -16.96
CA ALA A 56 6.52 38.37 -16.09
C ALA A 56 5.96 39.68 -16.67
N SER A 57 6.39 40.09 -17.86
CA SER A 57 6.05 41.44 -18.42
C SER A 57 4.57 41.62 -18.69
N LYS A 58 3.81 40.53 -18.87
CA LYS A 58 2.36 40.52 -19.12
C LYS A 58 1.52 40.20 -17.87
N GLY A 59 2.16 39.89 -16.71
CA GLY A 59 1.49 39.49 -15.48
C GLY A 59 1.47 37.97 -15.25
N ASP A 60 0.47 37.50 -14.49
CA ASP A 60 0.34 36.08 -14.15
C ASP A 60 -0.03 35.25 -15.39
N TRP A 61 0.54 34.04 -15.46
CA TRP A 61 0.24 33.08 -16.52
C TRP A 61 -0.80 32.04 -16.02
N CYS A 62 -2.08 32.32 -16.29
CA CYS A 62 -3.15 31.36 -16.01
C CYS A 62 -3.20 30.30 -17.10
N ILE A 63 -3.01 29.04 -16.75
CA ILE A 63 -2.95 27.93 -17.72
C ILE A 63 -3.83 26.73 -17.32
N GLU A 64 -4.28 26.01 -18.31
CA GLU A 64 -4.83 24.65 -18.25
C GLU A 64 -3.72 23.63 -18.52
N PRO A 65 -4.01 22.30 -18.59
CA PRO A 65 -3.00 21.28 -18.85
C PRO A 65 -2.17 21.55 -20.12
N VAL A 66 -0.84 21.52 -19.96
CA VAL A 66 0.17 21.73 -21.00
C VAL A 66 0.97 20.46 -21.22
N LYS A 67 1.24 20.11 -22.49
CA LYS A 67 2.08 18.98 -22.87
C LYS A 67 3.49 19.44 -23.18
N LEU A 68 4.45 18.75 -22.60
CA LEU A 68 5.86 18.94 -22.91
C LEU A 68 6.29 18.03 -24.06
N ARG A 69 7.27 18.46 -24.85
CA ARG A 69 7.88 17.68 -25.92
C ARG A 69 9.36 17.44 -25.67
N SER A 70 9.93 16.54 -26.44
CA SER A 70 11.38 16.31 -26.44
C SER A 70 12.18 17.53 -26.93
N ASN A 71 13.43 17.63 -26.52
CA ASN A 71 14.36 18.71 -26.90
C ASN A 71 13.82 20.11 -26.58
N LEU A 72 13.31 20.29 -25.36
CA LEU A 72 12.71 21.54 -24.88
C LEU A 72 13.46 22.06 -23.64
N GLU A 73 13.80 23.33 -23.66
CA GLU A 73 14.11 24.10 -22.47
C GLU A 73 13.00 25.12 -22.22
N LEU A 74 12.22 24.92 -21.16
CA LEU A 74 11.17 25.84 -20.72
C LEU A 74 11.68 26.68 -19.56
N VAL A 75 11.81 28.00 -19.77
CA VAL A 75 12.38 28.92 -18.80
C VAL A 75 11.31 29.86 -18.28
N PHE A 76 11.04 29.80 -16.98
CA PHE A 76 10.22 30.79 -16.28
C PHE A 76 11.15 31.90 -15.76
N GLY A 77 10.99 33.10 -16.29
CA GLY A 77 11.78 34.26 -15.93
C GLY A 77 11.63 34.68 -14.48
N GLU A 78 12.34 35.76 -14.09
CA GLU A 78 12.30 36.30 -12.73
C GLU A 78 10.88 36.69 -12.32
N ASN A 79 10.47 36.26 -11.11
CA ASN A 79 9.16 36.56 -10.51
C ASN A 79 7.94 36.14 -11.37
N VAL A 80 8.13 35.23 -12.33
CA VAL A 80 7.00 34.65 -13.09
C VAL A 80 6.11 33.85 -12.15
N ARG A 81 4.81 34.12 -12.24
CA ARG A 81 3.78 33.37 -11.54
C ARG A 81 2.90 32.64 -12.54
N VAL A 82 2.95 31.30 -12.51
CA VAL A 82 2.07 30.44 -13.29
C VAL A 82 0.97 29.91 -12.37
N ARG A 83 -0.28 30.03 -12.77
CA ARG A 83 -1.43 29.59 -11.96
C ARG A 83 -2.36 28.71 -12.79
N ALA A 84 -3.03 27.79 -12.13
CA ALA A 84 -4.12 27.06 -12.76
C ALA A 84 -5.25 28.03 -13.15
N VAL A 85 -5.90 27.81 -14.28
CA VAL A 85 -7.15 28.54 -14.60
C VAL A 85 -8.22 28.10 -13.60
N PRO A 86 -8.89 29.05 -12.91
CA PRO A 86 -9.99 28.71 -12.00
C PRO A 86 -11.09 27.92 -12.72
N GLY A 87 -11.58 26.85 -12.10
CA GLY A 87 -12.62 26.01 -12.69
C GLY A 87 -12.13 25.02 -13.76
N ALA A 88 -10.85 25.03 -14.12
CA ALA A 88 -10.22 24.01 -14.97
C ALA A 88 -9.79 22.76 -14.16
N PHE A 89 -9.09 21.83 -14.77
CA PHE A 89 -8.58 20.59 -14.14
C PHE A 89 -9.69 19.69 -13.58
N ARG A 90 -10.83 19.60 -14.26
CA ARG A 90 -12.01 18.86 -13.80
C ARG A 90 -11.87 17.35 -13.98
N LYS A 91 -11.04 16.90 -14.93
CA LYS A 91 -10.87 15.48 -15.24
C LYS A 91 -9.86 14.81 -14.31
N ARG A 92 -9.94 13.51 -14.20
CA ARG A 92 -9.10 12.70 -13.31
C ARG A 92 -7.59 12.86 -13.55
N TYR A 93 -7.17 13.04 -14.79
CA TYR A 93 -5.76 13.07 -15.21
C TYR A 93 -5.33 14.44 -15.78
N ASP A 94 -5.95 15.49 -15.33
CA ASP A 94 -5.58 16.85 -15.73
C ASP A 94 -4.34 17.29 -14.93
N MET A 95 -3.16 17.00 -15.46
CA MET A 95 -1.85 17.41 -14.92
C MET A 95 -1.44 18.75 -15.51
N MET A 96 -0.81 19.63 -14.70
CA MET A 96 -0.50 20.98 -15.19
C MET A 96 0.55 20.96 -16.29
N PHE A 97 1.66 20.25 -16.08
CA PHE A 97 2.68 19.99 -17.10
C PHE A 97 2.92 18.49 -17.23
N LYS A 98 2.75 17.95 -18.41
CA LYS A 98 2.88 16.52 -18.68
C LYS A 98 3.91 16.24 -19.77
N GLY A 99 4.98 15.51 -19.41
CA GLY A 99 5.91 14.88 -20.35
C GLY A 99 5.67 13.35 -20.39
N MET A 100 5.37 12.81 -21.58
CA MET A 100 5.19 11.38 -21.78
C MET A 100 6.00 10.93 -22.98
N ASN A 101 6.87 9.93 -22.81
CA ASN A 101 7.81 9.45 -23.83
C ASN A 101 8.68 10.60 -24.39
N VAL A 102 9.13 11.52 -23.51
CA VAL A 102 9.95 12.66 -23.90
C VAL A 102 11.40 12.47 -23.46
N THR A 103 12.33 13.09 -24.17
CA THR A 103 13.74 13.10 -23.83
C THR A 103 14.34 14.49 -23.97
N ASN A 104 15.39 14.78 -23.18
CA ASN A 104 16.08 16.06 -23.20
C ASN A 104 15.13 17.24 -22.93
N VAL A 105 14.48 17.24 -21.75
CA VAL A 105 13.56 18.27 -21.30
C VAL A 105 14.14 18.98 -20.08
N LYS A 106 14.24 20.29 -20.15
CA LYS A 106 14.65 21.16 -19.04
C LYS A 106 13.53 22.12 -18.69
N VAL A 107 13.20 22.22 -17.42
CA VAL A 107 12.22 23.17 -16.87
C VAL A 107 12.96 23.98 -15.81
N ARG A 108 13.14 25.28 -16.05
CA ARG A 108 13.94 26.16 -15.18
C ARG A 108 13.12 27.33 -14.68
N GLY A 109 13.18 27.59 -13.38
CA GLY A 109 12.72 28.84 -12.79
C GLY A 109 13.90 29.75 -12.46
N MET A 110 13.78 31.02 -12.83
CA MET A 110 14.66 32.07 -12.32
C MET A 110 14.21 32.51 -10.92
N SER A 111 14.92 33.44 -10.30
CA SER A 111 14.59 33.93 -8.96
C SER A 111 13.11 34.32 -8.84
N GLY A 112 12.41 33.81 -7.81
CA GLY A 112 11.01 34.10 -7.55
C GLY A 112 9.99 33.43 -8.47
N ALA A 113 10.41 32.58 -9.41
CA ALA A 113 9.50 31.83 -10.29
C ALA A 113 8.65 30.82 -9.50
N SER A 114 7.34 30.81 -9.71
CA SER A 114 6.41 29.96 -8.97
C SER A 114 5.28 29.40 -9.84
N ILE A 115 4.81 28.20 -9.45
CA ILE A 115 3.67 27.53 -10.08
C ILE A 115 2.70 27.15 -8.98
N GLU A 116 1.43 27.51 -9.13
CA GLU A 116 0.37 27.29 -8.15
C GLU A 116 -0.86 26.66 -8.79
N MET A 117 -1.45 25.67 -8.10
CA MET A 117 -2.77 25.12 -8.42
C MET A 117 -3.75 25.42 -7.27
N PHE A 118 -5.00 24.95 -7.36
CA PHE A 118 -6.05 25.25 -6.39
C PHE A 118 -6.60 23.97 -5.73
N LYS A 119 -5.77 23.25 -4.96
CA LYS A 119 -6.17 21.94 -4.38
C LYS A 119 -7.49 21.99 -3.60
N LYS A 120 -7.81 23.12 -2.95
CA LYS A 120 -9.05 23.25 -2.17
C LYS A 120 -10.29 23.22 -3.06
N ASP A 121 -10.21 23.78 -4.27
CA ASP A 121 -11.31 23.79 -5.23
C ASP A 121 -11.60 22.37 -5.72
N TYR A 122 -10.55 21.54 -5.88
CA TYR A 122 -10.67 20.17 -6.38
C TYR A 122 -11.34 19.18 -5.41
N LEU A 123 -11.65 19.61 -4.18
CA LEU A 123 -12.43 18.87 -3.20
C LEU A 123 -13.94 19.01 -3.42
N ASP A 124 -14.38 19.97 -4.25
CA ASP A 124 -15.77 20.14 -4.62
C ASP A 124 -16.21 19.03 -5.60
N ALA A 125 -16.94 18.04 -5.08
CA ALA A 125 -17.38 16.87 -5.83
C ALA A 125 -18.43 17.19 -6.92
N ASP A 126 -19.12 18.33 -6.83
CA ASP A 126 -20.09 18.76 -7.83
C ASP A 126 -19.43 19.32 -9.08
N SER A 127 -18.24 19.90 -8.93
CA SER A 127 -17.48 20.55 -10.00
C SER A 127 -16.34 19.71 -10.55
N TYR A 128 -15.77 18.80 -9.73
CA TYR A 128 -14.55 18.06 -10.05
C TYR A 128 -14.71 16.56 -9.82
N ILE A 129 -14.27 15.75 -10.77
CA ILE A 129 -14.12 14.31 -10.55
C ILE A 129 -13.04 14.10 -9.49
N TRP A 130 -13.32 13.30 -8.44
CA TRP A 130 -12.30 12.97 -7.45
C TRP A 130 -11.05 12.37 -8.11
N SER A 131 -9.87 12.85 -7.73
CA SER A 131 -8.61 12.39 -8.31
C SER A 131 -7.42 12.71 -7.44
N GLU A 132 -6.51 11.78 -7.31
CA GLU A 132 -5.16 11.91 -6.75
C GLU A 132 -4.09 12.17 -7.84
N TRP A 133 -4.48 12.24 -9.11
CA TRP A 133 -3.56 12.36 -10.27
C TRP A 133 -3.54 13.76 -10.91
N ARG A 134 -3.94 14.80 -10.20
CA ARG A 134 -3.78 16.20 -10.65
C ARG A 134 -2.41 16.73 -10.26
N HIS A 135 -1.37 16.05 -10.76
CA HIS A 135 0.01 16.42 -10.48
C HIS A 135 0.37 17.78 -11.12
N MET A 136 1.33 18.48 -10.50
CA MET A 136 1.82 19.72 -11.09
C MET A 136 2.81 19.48 -12.22
N LEU A 137 3.85 18.68 -11.99
CA LEU A 137 4.81 18.24 -13.00
C LEU A 137 4.81 16.71 -13.04
N ALA A 138 4.52 16.12 -14.20
CA ALA A 138 4.47 14.67 -14.34
C ALA A 138 5.26 14.18 -15.55
N PHE A 139 6.19 13.25 -15.32
CA PHE A 139 7.00 12.63 -16.36
C PHE A 139 6.81 11.12 -16.35
N TYR A 140 6.47 10.57 -17.52
CA TYR A 140 6.24 9.15 -17.74
C TYR A 140 7.13 8.62 -18.85
N ASP A 141 7.77 7.48 -18.65
CA ASP A 141 8.54 6.76 -19.67
C ASP A 141 9.55 7.66 -20.41
N SER A 142 10.23 8.55 -19.68
CA SER A 142 10.99 9.67 -20.21
C SER A 142 12.46 9.62 -19.77
N ALA A 143 13.32 10.36 -20.46
CA ALA A 143 14.74 10.39 -20.13
C ALA A 143 15.35 11.80 -20.25
N ASP A 144 16.48 12.01 -19.56
CA ASP A 144 17.25 13.27 -19.60
C ASP A 144 16.39 14.48 -19.20
N ILE A 145 15.77 14.38 -18.03
CA ILE A 145 14.86 15.39 -17.46
C ILE A 145 15.59 16.22 -16.42
N SER A 146 15.50 17.53 -16.50
CA SER A 146 16.00 18.46 -15.48
C SER A 146 14.90 19.45 -15.09
N VAL A 147 14.63 19.58 -13.78
CA VAL A 147 13.74 20.59 -13.21
C VAL A 147 14.48 21.35 -12.13
N GLU A 148 14.57 22.66 -12.21
CA GLU A 148 15.32 23.46 -11.24
C GLU A 148 14.70 24.82 -10.93
N GLY A 149 14.93 25.31 -9.69
CA GLY A 149 14.72 26.71 -9.29
C GLY A 149 13.26 27.14 -9.18
N LEU A 150 12.32 26.24 -8.92
CA LEU A 150 10.88 26.53 -8.91
C LEU A 150 10.26 26.35 -7.51
N SER A 151 9.34 27.24 -7.18
CA SER A 151 8.38 27.04 -6.08
C SER A 151 7.08 26.46 -6.63
N LEU A 152 6.74 25.26 -6.19
CA LEU A 152 5.57 24.48 -6.62
C LEU A 152 4.60 24.36 -5.45
N SER A 153 3.31 24.72 -5.63
CA SER A 153 2.37 24.69 -4.51
C SER A 153 0.95 24.27 -4.88
N SER A 154 0.28 23.62 -3.93
CA SER A 154 -1.18 23.42 -3.93
C SER A 154 -1.73 22.62 -5.12
N SER A 155 -1.00 21.61 -5.65
CA SER A 155 -1.56 20.70 -6.64
C SER A 155 -2.67 19.82 -6.05
N GLY A 156 -3.59 19.35 -6.87
CA GLY A 156 -4.62 18.37 -6.49
C GLY A 156 -4.13 16.89 -6.60
N GLY A 157 -2.85 16.69 -6.52
CA GLY A 157 -2.13 15.41 -6.51
C GLY A 157 -0.72 15.66 -6.01
N ASP A 158 0.30 15.14 -6.69
CA ASP A 158 1.69 15.33 -6.31
C ASP A 158 2.26 16.66 -6.87
N GLY A 159 3.29 17.19 -6.21
CA GLY A 159 4.07 18.30 -6.76
C GLY A 159 4.86 17.84 -7.99
N VAL A 160 5.62 16.76 -7.86
CA VAL A 160 6.36 16.12 -8.96
C VAL A 160 6.06 14.63 -8.99
N TYR A 161 5.79 14.09 -10.19
CA TYR A 161 5.53 12.66 -10.39
C TYR A 161 6.50 12.09 -11.43
N ILE A 162 7.27 11.07 -11.05
CA ILE A 162 8.31 10.44 -11.86
C ILE A 162 7.99 8.96 -12.02
N ALA A 163 7.62 8.52 -13.23
CA ALA A 163 7.28 7.13 -13.52
C ALA A 163 8.13 6.55 -14.65
N ARG A 164 8.97 5.57 -14.34
CA ARG A 164 9.86 4.87 -15.30
C ARG A 164 10.74 5.81 -16.11
N CYS A 165 11.36 6.78 -15.43
CA CYS A 165 12.25 7.76 -16.05
C CYS A 165 13.72 7.42 -15.82
N ARG A 166 14.59 7.96 -16.67
CA ARG A 166 16.05 7.82 -16.57
C ARG A 166 16.73 9.17 -16.66
N ASN A 167 17.87 9.31 -15.94
CA ASN A 167 18.67 10.54 -15.91
C ASN A 167 17.84 11.75 -15.52
N VAL A 168 17.25 11.71 -14.33
CA VAL A 168 16.37 12.78 -13.81
C VAL A 168 17.12 13.60 -12.79
N ARG A 169 17.06 14.93 -12.91
CA ARG A 169 17.65 15.89 -11.96
C ARG A 169 16.57 16.86 -11.49
N LEU A 170 16.35 16.92 -10.18
CA LEU A 170 15.44 17.85 -9.51
C LEU A 170 16.26 18.66 -8.52
N GLU A 171 16.43 19.96 -8.76
CA GLU A 171 17.33 20.78 -7.97
C GLU A 171 16.71 22.11 -7.56
N ASN A 172 16.98 22.55 -6.32
CA ASN A 172 16.54 23.83 -5.80
C ASN A 172 15.02 24.05 -5.92
N LEU A 173 14.22 23.01 -5.63
CA LEU A 173 12.76 23.08 -5.67
C LEU A 173 12.18 23.28 -4.27
N ILE A 174 11.08 24.02 -4.18
CA ILE A 174 10.21 24.06 -3.02
C ILE A 174 8.88 23.45 -3.44
N CYS A 175 8.53 22.30 -2.91
CA CYS A 175 7.24 21.63 -3.13
C CYS A 175 6.41 21.72 -1.86
N ALA A 176 5.36 22.54 -1.84
CA ALA A 176 4.65 22.88 -0.62
C ALA A 176 3.13 22.72 -0.73
N GLY A 177 2.52 22.12 0.29
CA GLY A 177 1.06 22.09 0.43
C GLY A 177 0.32 21.29 -0.65
N HIS A 178 0.94 20.31 -1.27
CA HIS A 178 0.30 19.43 -2.25
C HIS A 178 -0.74 18.52 -1.61
N ASP A 179 -1.69 18.00 -2.40
CA ASP A 179 -2.77 17.17 -1.88
C ASP A 179 -2.30 15.77 -1.48
N ARG A 180 -1.36 15.17 -2.24
CA ARG A 180 -0.94 13.78 -2.01
C ARG A 180 0.52 13.68 -1.57
N GLN A 181 1.48 14.06 -2.42
CA GLN A 181 2.91 13.96 -2.16
C GLN A 181 3.64 15.24 -2.59
N GLY A 182 4.77 15.53 -1.93
CA GLY A 182 5.71 16.50 -2.48
C GLY A 182 6.32 15.97 -3.78
N ILE A 183 6.78 14.71 -3.76
CA ILE A 183 7.24 13.99 -4.94
C ILE A 183 6.89 12.50 -4.83
N SER A 184 6.40 11.89 -5.94
CA SER A 184 6.25 10.45 -6.11
C SER A 184 7.27 9.92 -7.13
N VAL A 185 7.95 8.83 -6.76
CA VAL A 185 8.86 8.09 -7.63
C VAL A 185 8.31 6.68 -7.80
N ILE A 186 7.77 6.39 -8.98
CA ILE A 186 7.20 5.07 -9.31
C ILE A 186 8.26 4.18 -9.96
N GLY A 187 9.23 4.78 -10.63
CA GLY A 187 10.38 4.09 -11.19
C GLY A 187 11.40 5.08 -11.73
N ALA A 188 12.65 4.94 -11.33
CA ALA A 188 13.72 5.82 -11.78
C ALA A 188 15.07 5.12 -11.85
N GLU A 189 15.90 5.53 -12.81
CA GLU A 189 17.30 5.19 -12.94
C GLU A 189 18.12 6.47 -13.09
N ASN A 190 19.20 6.61 -12.30
CA ASN A 190 20.01 7.83 -12.22
C ASN A 190 19.15 9.05 -11.84
N LEU A 191 18.44 8.97 -10.72
CA LEU A 191 17.70 10.08 -10.15
C LEU A 191 18.60 10.88 -9.18
N LEU A 192 18.67 12.19 -9.39
CA LEU A 192 19.23 13.12 -8.44
C LEU A 192 18.16 14.11 -7.96
N VAL A 193 17.89 14.15 -6.66
CA VAL A 193 17.09 15.18 -5.99
C VAL A 193 18.02 15.93 -5.05
N ARG A 194 18.24 17.23 -5.28
CA ARG A 194 19.25 17.97 -4.52
C ARG A 194 18.78 19.37 -4.14
N ARG A 195 19.07 19.77 -2.88
CA ARG A 195 18.71 21.09 -2.33
C ARG A 195 17.24 21.46 -2.52
N CYS A 196 16.36 20.47 -2.29
CA CYS A 196 14.93 20.63 -2.40
C CYS A 196 14.26 20.62 -1.02
N ARG A 197 13.10 21.24 -0.92
CA ARG A 197 12.24 21.19 0.27
C ARG A 197 10.86 20.68 -0.12
N PHE A 198 10.40 19.63 0.59
CA PHE A 198 9.09 18.99 0.41
C PHE A 198 8.31 19.12 1.71
N CYS A 199 7.30 19.99 1.75
CA CYS A 199 6.68 20.37 3.01
C CYS A 199 5.17 20.57 2.96
N PHE A 200 4.53 20.39 4.13
CA PHE A 200 3.13 20.68 4.38
C PHE A 200 2.15 19.95 3.45
N THR A 201 2.51 18.78 2.99
CA THR A 201 1.65 17.90 2.18
C THR A 201 0.49 17.41 3.05
N GLU A 202 -0.74 17.62 2.60
CA GLU A 202 -1.96 17.26 3.35
C GLU A 202 -3.14 17.11 2.38
N GLY A 203 -3.95 16.04 2.51
CA GLY A 203 -5.15 15.79 1.71
C GLY A 203 -5.36 14.30 1.50
N THR A 204 -5.10 13.78 0.30
CA THR A 204 -5.21 12.36 -0.03
C THR A 204 -3.99 11.57 0.46
N PRO A 205 -4.16 10.46 1.22
CA PRO A 205 -3.03 9.59 1.61
C PRO A 205 -2.19 9.11 0.40
N PRO A 206 -0.88 8.87 0.63
CA PRO A 206 -0.15 8.80 1.89
C PRO A 206 0.38 10.12 2.47
N GLN A 207 0.28 11.27 1.83
CA GLN A 207 0.57 12.62 2.36
C GLN A 207 2.02 12.79 2.83
N CYS A 208 2.97 12.27 2.07
CA CYS A 208 4.39 12.27 2.39
C CYS A 208 5.16 13.38 1.68
N GLY A 209 6.36 13.70 2.18
CA GLY A 209 7.29 14.56 1.45
C GLY A 209 7.81 13.90 0.18
N ILE A 210 8.34 12.68 0.29
CA ILE A 210 8.74 11.82 -0.85
C ILE A 210 8.20 10.40 -0.67
N ASP A 211 7.73 9.80 -1.77
CA ASP A 211 7.22 8.44 -1.81
C ASP A 211 7.88 7.61 -2.93
N PHE A 212 8.44 6.46 -2.58
CA PHE A 212 8.92 5.44 -3.50
C PHE A 212 7.88 4.31 -3.54
N GLU A 213 7.00 4.32 -4.54
CA GLU A 213 5.82 3.44 -4.61
C GLU A 213 5.75 2.74 -5.98
N PRO A 214 6.48 1.63 -6.21
CA PRO A 214 6.42 0.87 -7.44
C PRO A 214 5.04 0.18 -7.57
N ASN A 215 4.40 0.29 -8.73
CA ASN A 215 3.11 -0.35 -9.01
C ASN A 215 3.26 -1.84 -9.37
N SER A 216 4.46 -2.30 -9.70
CA SER A 216 4.74 -3.68 -10.09
C SER A 216 6.20 -4.05 -9.90
N SER A 217 6.51 -5.34 -10.10
CA SER A 217 7.89 -5.84 -10.07
C SER A 217 8.76 -5.43 -11.27
N LYS A 218 8.19 -4.74 -12.25
CA LYS A 218 8.91 -4.23 -13.44
C LYS A 218 9.52 -2.85 -13.21
N GLU A 219 8.99 -2.09 -12.24
CA GLU A 219 9.54 -0.80 -11.86
C GLU A 219 10.89 -0.97 -11.15
N TYR A 220 11.66 0.10 -11.09
CA TYR A 220 13.03 0.06 -10.62
C TYR A 220 13.44 1.37 -9.94
N PHE A 221 14.30 1.26 -8.93
CA PHE A 221 14.96 2.37 -8.24
C PHE A 221 16.46 2.10 -8.23
N VAL A 222 17.16 2.56 -9.27
CA VAL A 222 18.56 2.26 -9.48
C VAL A 222 19.37 3.55 -9.53
N ASN A 223 20.40 3.64 -8.69
CA ASN A 223 21.26 4.81 -8.59
C ASN A 223 20.44 6.10 -8.33
N CYS A 224 19.57 6.06 -7.30
CA CYS A 224 18.78 7.20 -6.85
C CYS A 224 19.50 7.89 -5.67
N LEU A 225 19.82 9.17 -5.83
CA LEU A 225 20.44 10.00 -4.79
C LEU A 225 19.54 11.17 -4.43
N VAL A 226 19.23 11.29 -3.14
CA VAL A 226 18.54 12.43 -2.54
C VAL A 226 19.53 13.09 -1.58
N GLU A 227 19.90 14.34 -1.83
CA GLU A 227 20.92 15.01 -1.00
C GLU A 227 20.59 16.45 -0.69
N ASP A 228 21.02 16.90 0.48
CA ASP A 228 20.82 18.28 0.96
C ASP A 228 19.35 18.71 0.92
N CYS A 229 18.42 17.79 1.23
CA CYS A 229 16.99 18.03 1.14
C CYS A 229 16.30 18.08 2.51
N GLU A 230 15.15 18.78 2.56
CA GLU A 230 14.30 18.89 3.74
C GLU A 230 12.93 18.30 3.46
N PHE A 231 12.42 17.50 4.41
CA PHE A 231 11.10 16.88 4.40
C PHE A 231 10.38 17.27 5.70
N ASP A 232 9.56 18.33 5.63
CA ASP A 232 9.15 19.07 6.82
C ASP A 232 7.64 19.26 6.92
N GLY A 233 7.07 19.00 8.09
CA GLY A 233 5.69 19.33 8.42
C GLY A 233 4.63 18.60 7.57
N ASN A 234 4.95 17.48 6.94
CA ASN A 234 4.00 16.70 6.15
C ASN A 234 2.99 15.99 7.06
N PHE A 235 1.77 15.80 6.58
CA PHE A 235 0.70 15.21 7.39
C PHE A 235 0.94 13.74 7.75
N SER A 236 1.78 13.06 7.00
CA SER A 236 2.19 11.67 7.27
C SER A 236 3.71 11.60 7.50
N HIS A 237 4.45 11.01 6.61
CA HIS A 237 5.88 10.76 6.74
C HIS A 237 6.73 11.79 5.98
N GLY A 238 7.96 12.02 6.42
CA GLY A 238 8.93 12.76 5.61
C GLY A 238 9.29 11.98 4.35
N ALA A 239 9.64 10.70 4.48
CA ALA A 239 9.81 9.77 3.37
C ALA A 239 9.06 8.45 3.61
N LEU A 240 8.46 7.92 2.55
CA LEU A 240 7.82 6.62 2.51
C LEU A 240 8.46 5.75 1.44
N PHE A 241 8.68 4.49 1.76
CA PHE A 241 9.00 3.42 0.82
C PHE A 241 7.91 2.36 0.95
N HIS A 242 7.05 2.26 -0.04
CA HIS A 242 6.06 1.19 -0.11
C HIS A 242 6.41 0.27 -1.29
N ILE A 243 7.34 -0.67 -1.06
CA ILE A 243 7.97 -1.47 -2.12
C ILE A 243 7.61 -2.97 -2.17
N PRO A 244 6.54 -3.46 -1.53
CA PRO A 244 6.24 -4.91 -1.53
C PRO A 244 5.85 -5.47 -2.91
N HIS A 245 5.52 -4.62 -3.88
CA HIS A 245 5.26 -5.03 -5.26
C HIS A 245 6.53 -5.43 -6.02
N MET A 246 7.71 -5.00 -5.55
CA MET A 246 8.99 -5.47 -6.06
C MET A 246 9.31 -6.87 -5.50
N ASN A 247 10.08 -7.63 -6.25
CA ASN A 247 10.46 -8.99 -5.84
C ASN A 247 11.87 -9.36 -6.34
N ASN A 248 12.29 -10.61 -6.12
CA ASN A 248 13.62 -11.10 -6.49
C ASN A 248 13.92 -11.11 -8.00
N LYS A 249 12.91 -10.86 -8.86
CA LYS A 249 13.06 -10.67 -10.31
C LYS A 249 13.23 -9.19 -10.68
N SER A 250 12.93 -8.28 -9.77
CA SER A 250 13.15 -6.84 -9.96
C SER A 250 14.65 -6.54 -9.99
N ARG A 251 15.01 -5.45 -10.66
CA ARG A 251 16.39 -4.93 -10.61
C ARG A 251 16.75 -4.61 -9.14
N PRO A 252 17.98 -4.86 -8.69
CA PRO A 252 18.39 -4.51 -7.33
C PRO A 252 18.17 -3.03 -7.05
N LEU A 253 17.53 -2.74 -5.92
CA LEU A 253 17.25 -1.38 -5.48
C LEU A 253 18.53 -0.73 -4.96
N SER A 254 18.77 0.54 -5.34
CA SER A 254 19.82 1.36 -4.77
C SER A 254 19.36 2.81 -4.62
N VAL A 255 19.02 3.19 -3.38
CA VAL A 255 18.57 4.54 -3.03
C VAL A 255 19.42 5.04 -1.87
N LYS A 256 19.90 6.26 -2.00
CA LYS A 256 20.71 6.91 -0.95
C LYS A 256 20.16 8.29 -0.61
N PHE A 257 19.97 8.53 0.69
CA PHE A 257 19.75 9.86 1.25
C PHE A 257 21.04 10.34 1.92
N ARG A 258 21.47 11.54 1.59
CA ARG A 258 22.69 12.13 2.14
C ARG A 258 22.44 13.54 2.62
N ASN A 259 22.83 13.85 3.87
CA ASN A 259 22.68 15.17 4.46
C ASN A 259 21.24 15.72 4.37
N CYS A 260 20.23 14.85 4.64
CA CYS A 260 18.83 15.20 4.59
C CYS A 260 18.23 15.39 5.99
N ARG A 261 17.22 16.25 6.08
CA ARG A 261 16.48 16.52 7.31
C ARG A 261 15.02 16.10 7.15
N PHE A 262 14.54 15.29 8.09
CA PHE A 262 13.15 14.84 8.20
C PHE A 262 12.58 15.38 9.50
N SER A 263 11.76 16.44 9.46
CA SER A 263 11.36 17.15 10.68
C SER A 263 9.88 17.51 10.71
N GLY A 264 9.31 17.54 11.93
CA GLY A 264 7.96 18.05 12.15
C GLY A 264 6.83 17.27 11.47
N ASN A 265 7.08 16.11 10.90
CA ASN A 265 6.06 15.31 10.22
C ASN A 265 5.10 14.70 11.25
N ARG A 266 3.81 14.61 10.90
CA ARG A 266 2.78 14.13 11.86
C ARG A 266 2.86 12.63 12.15
N GLN A 267 3.59 11.86 11.36
CA GLN A 267 3.90 10.46 11.67
C GLN A 267 5.40 10.28 11.88
N ASN A 268 6.08 9.55 11.03
CA ASN A 268 7.51 9.26 11.18
C ASN A 268 8.37 10.14 10.27
N GLY A 269 9.64 10.32 10.61
CA GLY A 269 10.59 10.89 9.68
C GLY A 269 10.71 10.03 8.43
N VAL A 270 10.89 8.71 8.62
CA VAL A 270 10.93 7.72 7.53
C VAL A 270 10.11 6.49 7.89
N ARG A 271 9.39 5.94 6.90
CA ARG A 271 8.77 4.62 6.97
C ARG A 271 9.18 3.80 5.76
N VAL A 272 9.65 2.58 6.00
CA VAL A 272 9.93 1.58 4.97
C VAL A 272 8.99 0.40 5.16
N TYR A 273 8.27 0.03 4.11
CA TYR A 273 7.50 -1.19 4.03
C TYR A 273 8.10 -2.05 2.90
N ALA A 274 8.84 -3.12 3.28
CA ALA A 274 9.76 -3.77 2.34
C ALA A 274 9.11 -4.91 1.54
N THR A 275 8.50 -5.91 2.20
CA THR A 275 8.00 -7.09 1.49
C THR A 275 6.84 -7.77 2.20
N TRP A 276 6.04 -8.53 1.47
CA TRP A 276 5.08 -9.50 2.03
C TRP A 276 5.64 -10.91 2.12
N ASP A 277 6.79 -11.18 1.47
CA ASP A 277 7.40 -12.50 1.36
C ASP A 277 8.92 -12.37 1.34
N ALA A 278 9.59 -12.81 2.41
CA ALA A 278 11.02 -12.68 2.57
C ALA A 278 11.83 -13.45 1.51
N GLU A 279 11.34 -14.58 1.02
CA GLU A 279 12.04 -15.40 0.01
C GLU A 279 11.99 -14.76 -1.38
N ARG A 280 10.98 -13.93 -1.61
CA ARG A 280 10.77 -13.22 -2.87
C ARG A 280 11.07 -11.73 -2.79
N SER A 281 11.64 -11.24 -1.71
CA SER A 281 11.93 -9.81 -1.56
C SER A 281 12.87 -9.30 -2.65
N VAL A 282 12.75 -8.01 -2.98
CA VAL A 282 13.72 -7.31 -3.83
C VAL A 282 15.09 -7.35 -3.19
N ARG A 283 16.15 -7.35 -4.01
CA ARG A 283 17.54 -7.23 -3.53
C ARG A 283 18.02 -5.78 -3.56
N GLY A 284 19.08 -5.50 -2.81
CA GLY A 284 19.70 -4.16 -2.76
C GLY A 284 19.41 -3.47 -1.44
N GLY A 285 19.35 -2.14 -1.43
CA GLY A 285 19.17 -1.44 -0.17
C GLY A 285 18.92 0.06 -0.27
N ILE A 286 18.60 0.63 0.90
CA ILE A 286 18.43 2.05 1.15
C ILE A 286 19.49 2.48 2.15
N GLU A 287 20.18 3.57 1.89
CA GLU A 287 21.16 4.15 2.81
C GLU A 287 20.75 5.57 3.22
N PHE A 288 20.84 5.86 4.53
CA PHE A 288 20.70 7.19 5.11
C PHE A 288 22.04 7.58 5.75
N ASP A 289 22.75 8.53 5.12
CA ASP A 289 24.05 9.02 5.59
C ASP A 289 23.96 10.49 5.97
N ARG A 290 24.43 10.85 7.18
CA ARG A 290 24.39 12.22 7.73
C ARG A 290 22.98 12.84 7.72
N CYS A 291 21.97 12.03 8.04
CA CYS A 291 20.59 12.45 8.09
C CYS A 291 20.14 12.81 9.52
N VAL A 292 19.18 13.72 9.61
CA VAL A 292 18.59 14.15 10.89
C VAL A 292 17.09 13.88 10.85
N PHE A 293 16.61 13.12 11.83
CA PHE A 293 15.18 12.81 12.03
C PHE A 293 14.76 13.48 13.35
N ALA A 294 14.01 14.59 13.30
CA ALA A 294 13.77 15.38 14.50
C ALA A 294 12.34 15.90 14.61
N GLY A 295 11.76 15.83 15.82
CA GLY A 295 10.45 16.41 16.12
C GLY A 295 9.29 15.80 15.32
N ASN A 296 9.44 14.60 14.78
CA ASN A 296 8.34 13.89 14.13
C ASN A 296 7.44 13.27 15.21
N ARG A 297 6.12 13.42 15.06
CA ARG A 297 5.17 13.14 16.16
C ARG A 297 5.19 11.68 16.63
N ASN A 298 5.21 10.72 15.71
CA ASN A 298 5.18 9.30 16.09
C ASN A 298 6.56 8.74 16.42
N GLY A 299 7.59 9.18 15.70
CA GLY A 299 8.97 8.69 15.90
C GLY A 299 9.89 9.02 14.74
N GLY A 300 11.16 8.70 14.87
CA GLY A 300 12.15 8.95 13.82
C GLY A 300 11.96 8.01 12.63
N ILE A 301 11.96 6.70 12.92
CA ILE A 301 12.07 5.64 11.91
C ILE A 301 11.10 4.50 12.21
N THR A 302 10.36 4.06 11.20
CA THR A 302 9.61 2.80 11.23
C THR A 302 10.05 1.92 10.07
N LEU A 303 10.55 0.73 10.37
CA LEU A 303 10.93 -0.28 9.40
C LEU A 303 9.95 -1.44 9.49
N ALA A 304 9.14 -1.61 8.44
CA ALA A 304 8.09 -2.61 8.41
C ALA A 304 8.40 -3.72 7.43
N SER A 305 8.12 -4.96 7.85
CA SER A 305 8.19 -6.15 6.98
C SER A 305 9.56 -6.31 6.31
N MET A 306 10.62 -6.08 7.08
CA MET A 306 12.00 -6.14 6.61
C MET A 306 12.47 -7.60 6.52
N PRO A 307 12.90 -8.08 5.34
CA PRO A 307 13.41 -9.45 5.18
C PRO A 307 14.79 -9.58 5.84
N PRO A 308 15.12 -10.75 6.39
CA PRO A 308 16.42 -10.94 7.03
C PRO A 308 17.59 -11.04 6.05
N LYS A 309 17.34 -11.16 4.75
CA LYS A 309 18.36 -11.32 3.70
C LYS A 309 17.95 -10.63 2.41
N GLY A 310 18.96 -10.22 1.63
CA GLY A 310 18.78 -9.72 0.26
C GLY A 310 18.47 -8.23 0.13
N PHE A 311 17.74 -7.66 1.07
CA PHE A 311 17.42 -6.23 1.14
C PHE A 311 17.89 -5.63 2.47
N THR A 312 18.48 -4.44 2.43
CA THR A 312 19.01 -3.77 3.62
C THR A 312 18.56 -2.32 3.73
N VAL A 313 18.51 -1.82 4.98
CA VAL A 313 18.39 -0.40 5.27
C VAL A 313 19.49 -0.01 6.24
N ASP A 314 20.37 0.89 5.81
CA ASP A 314 21.56 1.28 6.53
C ASP A 314 21.50 2.74 6.97
N PHE A 315 21.70 3.01 8.26
CA PHE A 315 21.79 4.36 8.82
C PHE A 315 23.22 4.64 9.27
N ARG A 316 23.80 5.73 8.79
CA ARG A 316 25.19 6.10 9.09
C ARG A 316 25.29 7.57 9.49
N ASN A 317 26.15 7.88 10.47
CA ASN A 317 26.49 9.25 10.85
C ASN A 317 25.26 10.13 11.09
N SER A 318 24.19 9.58 11.63
CA SER A 318 22.86 10.20 11.65
C SER A 318 22.37 10.47 13.07
N ILE A 319 21.41 11.37 13.19
CA ILE A 319 20.79 11.76 14.46
C ILE A 319 19.29 11.46 14.39
N ILE A 320 18.78 10.84 15.46
CA ILE A 320 17.36 10.61 15.68
C ILE A 320 16.98 11.36 16.96
N ASP A 321 16.26 12.48 16.85
CA ASP A 321 15.78 13.25 18.00
C ASP A 321 14.28 13.03 18.17
N CYS A 322 13.93 12.19 19.13
CA CYS A 322 12.59 11.79 19.46
C CYS A 322 12.19 12.16 20.88
N ARG A 323 12.73 13.22 21.41
CA ARG A 323 12.25 13.81 22.65
C ARG A 323 10.83 14.32 22.44
N GLY A 324 9.88 13.84 23.26
CA GLY A 324 8.45 14.12 23.12
C GLY A 324 7.72 13.36 22.01
N CYS A 325 8.33 12.36 21.37
CA CYS A 325 7.64 11.50 20.40
C CYS A 325 6.58 10.60 21.07
N ALA A 326 5.51 10.30 20.34
CA ALA A 326 4.42 9.45 20.85
C ALA A 326 4.76 7.95 20.89
N GLN A 327 5.76 7.50 20.12
CA GLN A 327 6.20 6.11 20.04
C GLN A 327 7.71 6.01 20.25
N SER A 328 8.24 4.78 20.24
CA SER A 328 9.69 4.56 20.26
C SER A 328 10.38 5.26 19.07
N PRO A 329 11.56 5.84 19.29
CA PRO A 329 12.37 6.46 18.24
C PRO A 329 12.54 5.60 16.99
N ILE A 330 12.71 4.29 17.18
CA ILE A 330 12.87 3.29 16.13
C ILE A 330 11.85 2.18 16.37
N VAL A 331 11.07 1.86 15.35
CA VAL A 331 10.08 0.79 15.38
C VAL A 331 10.45 -0.26 14.34
N PHE A 332 10.66 -1.49 14.77
CA PHE A 332 10.75 -2.69 13.94
C PHE A 332 9.37 -3.34 13.95
N ASP A 333 8.71 -3.34 12.79
CA ASP A 333 7.31 -3.76 12.66
C ASP A 333 7.20 -4.89 11.64
N ASN A 334 7.13 -6.11 12.09
CA ASN A 334 6.89 -7.25 11.21
C ASN A 334 5.40 -7.60 11.09
N GLY A 335 4.55 -6.94 11.89
CA GLY A 335 3.10 -7.13 11.86
C GLY A 335 2.71 -8.60 11.94
N GLU A 336 1.96 -9.04 10.94
CA GLU A 336 1.40 -10.40 10.86
C GLU A 336 2.26 -11.38 10.06
N LEU A 337 3.50 -11.00 9.69
CA LEU A 337 4.36 -11.83 8.85
C LEU A 337 5.13 -12.86 9.67
N GLN A 338 5.32 -14.04 9.11
CA GLN A 338 5.90 -15.19 9.79
C GLN A 338 7.41 -15.39 9.55
N PHE A 339 8.07 -14.45 8.89
CA PHE A 339 9.52 -14.48 8.73
C PHE A 339 10.20 -13.56 9.76
N ASP A 340 11.47 -13.82 10.07
CA ASP A 340 12.25 -12.98 10.97
C ASP A 340 12.46 -11.60 10.37
N PHE A 341 12.40 -10.58 11.22
CA PHE A 341 12.79 -9.22 10.88
C PHE A 341 14.31 -9.10 10.78
N GLY A 342 14.81 -8.39 9.77
CA GLY A 342 16.26 -8.15 9.69
C GLY A 342 16.68 -7.21 8.57
N GLY A 343 17.94 -7.32 8.15
CA GLY A 343 18.49 -6.48 7.08
C GLY A 343 18.68 -5.01 7.48
N VAL A 344 19.04 -4.71 8.73
CA VAL A 344 19.16 -3.33 9.23
C VAL A 344 20.51 -3.12 9.89
N SER A 345 21.15 -1.98 9.59
CA SER A 345 22.36 -1.60 10.31
C SER A 345 22.38 -0.13 10.75
N PHE A 346 23.05 0.11 11.88
CA PHE A 346 23.32 1.45 12.39
C PHE A 346 24.83 1.62 12.66
N SER A 347 25.40 2.68 12.14
CA SER A 347 26.82 3.02 12.34
C SER A 347 26.96 4.50 12.66
N ASN A 348 27.53 4.80 13.83
CA ASN A 348 27.68 6.18 14.30
C ASN A 348 26.35 6.95 14.31
N VAL A 349 25.32 6.36 14.95
CA VAL A 349 23.98 6.95 15.07
C VAL A 349 23.71 7.32 16.53
N THR A 350 23.29 8.57 16.74
CA THR A 350 22.89 9.08 18.07
C THR A 350 21.38 9.23 18.15
N VAL A 351 20.79 8.69 19.20
CA VAL A 351 19.36 8.78 19.50
C VAL A 351 19.15 9.61 20.75
N TYR A 352 18.47 10.74 20.63
CA TYR A 352 17.98 11.53 21.76
C TYR A 352 16.56 11.12 22.07
N ALA A 353 16.29 10.73 23.31
CA ALA A 353 14.97 10.23 23.74
C ALA A 353 14.69 10.53 25.21
N ASP A 354 13.43 10.43 25.62
CA ASP A 354 13.03 10.63 27.02
C ASP A 354 13.33 9.41 27.91
N THR A 355 13.49 8.23 27.28
CA THR A 355 13.80 6.95 27.95
C THR A 355 14.84 6.17 27.17
N SER A 356 15.47 5.18 27.82
CA SER A 356 16.44 4.29 27.18
C SER A 356 15.81 3.24 26.26
N LYS A 357 14.49 3.04 26.31
CA LYS A 357 13.80 2.12 25.41
C LYS A 357 13.57 2.76 24.03
N VAL A 358 14.63 2.84 23.23
CA VAL A 358 14.62 3.54 21.92
C VAL A 358 14.22 2.66 20.75
N ILE A 359 14.19 1.33 20.90
CA ILE A 359 13.72 0.40 19.88
C ILE A 359 12.51 -0.37 20.43
N SER A 360 11.45 -0.48 19.62
CA SER A 360 10.36 -1.44 19.82
C SER A 360 10.31 -2.44 18.69
N PHE A 361 9.97 -3.70 18.99
CA PHE A 361 9.74 -4.74 18.00
C PHE A 361 8.30 -5.25 18.13
N HIS A 362 7.61 -5.29 17.00
CA HIS A 362 6.26 -5.83 16.87
C HIS A 362 6.29 -6.95 15.82
N GLY A 363 5.99 -8.15 16.24
CA GLY A 363 5.96 -9.33 15.38
C GLY A 363 5.11 -10.44 15.98
N MET A 364 4.82 -11.45 15.19
CA MET A 364 4.12 -12.65 15.69
C MET A 364 4.98 -13.44 16.66
N THR A 365 4.32 -14.21 17.53
CA THR A 365 5.00 -15.16 18.42
C THR A 365 5.92 -16.08 17.62
N GLY A 366 7.16 -16.25 18.09
CA GLY A 366 8.19 -17.05 17.42
C GLY A 366 8.94 -16.36 16.29
N VAL A 367 8.49 -15.18 15.86
CA VAL A 367 9.23 -14.32 14.94
C VAL A 367 10.31 -13.57 15.73
N GLY A 368 11.55 -13.68 15.29
CA GLY A 368 12.69 -13.03 15.92
C GLY A 368 13.25 -11.88 15.10
N VAL A 369 14.31 -11.28 15.67
CA VAL A 369 15.13 -10.26 15.00
C VAL A 369 16.48 -10.89 14.65
N THR A 370 16.86 -10.87 13.37
CA THR A 370 18.12 -11.45 12.88
C THR A 370 18.78 -10.52 11.87
N ASN A 371 20.09 -10.70 11.61
CA ASN A 371 20.81 -9.90 10.62
C ASN A 371 20.62 -8.39 10.83
N VAL A 372 20.74 -7.95 12.07
CA VAL A 372 20.82 -6.54 12.46
C VAL A 372 22.21 -6.27 13.02
N ALA A 373 22.79 -5.13 12.75
CA ALA A 373 24.18 -4.85 13.09
C ALA A 373 24.40 -3.41 13.60
N GLY A 374 25.47 -3.24 14.36
CA GLY A 374 25.93 -1.96 14.86
C GLY A 374 25.37 -1.60 16.23
N ASP A 375 25.59 -0.35 16.61
CA ASP A 375 25.23 0.17 17.93
C ASP A 375 24.65 1.58 17.81
N LEU A 376 23.82 1.93 18.78
CA LEU A 376 23.26 3.27 18.96
C LEU A 376 23.88 3.94 20.19
N SER A 377 24.23 5.22 20.07
CA SER A 377 24.50 6.07 21.21
C SER A 377 23.17 6.67 21.68
N VAL A 378 22.67 6.25 22.83
CA VAL A 378 21.38 6.71 23.37
C VAL A 378 21.64 7.78 24.41
N VAL A 379 21.02 8.94 24.25
CA VAL A 379 21.14 10.09 25.15
C VAL A 379 19.77 10.41 25.73
N THR A 380 19.66 10.34 27.05
CA THR A 380 18.43 10.62 27.81
C THR A 380 18.67 11.68 28.87
N PRO A 381 17.65 12.24 29.51
CA PRO A 381 17.82 13.19 30.63
C PRO A 381 18.60 12.63 31.83
N VAL A 382 18.69 11.29 31.95
CA VAL A 382 19.38 10.64 33.09
C VAL A 382 20.80 10.18 32.74
N GLY A 383 21.25 10.30 31.49
CA GLY A 383 22.60 9.94 31.05
C GLY A 383 22.66 9.40 29.64
N SER A 384 23.84 8.89 29.30
CA SER A 384 24.11 8.31 27.97
C SER A 384 24.53 6.86 28.10
N GLU A 385 24.03 6.03 27.18
CA GLU A 385 24.38 4.61 27.11
C GLU A 385 24.59 4.15 25.66
N ARG A 386 25.15 2.95 25.50
CA ARG A 386 25.33 2.30 24.20
C ARG A 386 24.41 1.09 24.11
N LEU A 387 23.56 1.07 23.09
CA LEU A 387 22.64 -0.04 22.84
C LEU A 387 23.15 -0.85 21.64
N SER A 388 23.47 -2.12 21.88
CA SER A 388 23.93 -3.04 20.82
C SER A 388 22.74 -3.67 20.10
N LEU A 389 22.72 -3.60 18.76
CA LEU A 389 21.72 -4.28 17.94
C LEU A 389 21.85 -5.81 18.02
N GLY A 390 23.08 -6.32 18.20
CA GLY A 390 23.30 -7.75 18.45
C GLY A 390 22.68 -8.20 19.77
N GLY A 391 22.81 -7.40 20.83
CA GLY A 391 22.14 -7.63 22.12
C GLY A 391 20.62 -7.57 22.00
N PHE A 392 20.10 -6.61 21.23
CA PHE A 392 18.66 -6.50 20.95
C PHE A 392 18.15 -7.75 20.21
N ALA A 393 18.86 -8.24 19.19
CA ALA A 393 18.49 -9.47 18.47
C ALA A 393 18.53 -10.70 19.37
N ALA A 394 19.55 -10.80 20.25
CA ALA A 394 19.64 -11.91 21.21
C ALA A 394 18.46 -11.92 22.22
N ALA A 395 17.91 -10.77 22.56
CA ALA A 395 16.71 -10.65 23.40
C ALA A 395 15.40 -10.97 22.65
N HIS A 396 15.43 -11.04 21.30
CA HIS A 396 14.30 -11.37 20.44
C HIS A 396 14.64 -12.55 19.52
N PRO A 397 14.88 -13.75 20.08
CA PRO A 397 15.28 -14.91 19.29
C PRO A 397 14.14 -15.42 18.41
N SER A 398 14.52 -16.01 17.28
CA SER A 398 13.61 -16.78 16.44
C SER A 398 13.27 -18.11 17.12
N ASP A 399 12.00 -18.49 17.16
CA ASP A 399 11.55 -19.81 17.55
C ASP A 399 10.94 -20.57 16.36
N PRO A 400 11.72 -21.41 15.66
CA PRO A 400 11.20 -22.16 14.51
C PRO A 400 10.05 -23.10 14.87
N SER A 401 9.99 -23.58 16.12
CA SER A 401 8.95 -24.53 16.55
C SER A 401 7.57 -23.89 16.58
N VAL A 402 7.50 -22.57 16.79
CA VAL A 402 6.25 -21.79 16.80
C VAL A 402 5.91 -21.24 15.42
N LYS A 403 6.90 -21.00 14.55
CA LYS A 403 6.70 -20.39 13.22
C LYS A 403 6.01 -21.32 12.21
N GLU A 404 6.15 -22.64 12.32
CA GLU A 404 5.56 -23.57 11.36
C GLU A 404 4.06 -23.75 11.58
N PHE A 405 3.27 -22.76 11.23
CA PHE A 405 1.85 -22.98 10.99
C PHE A 405 1.66 -23.54 9.57
N LYS A 406 1.14 -24.77 9.47
CA LYS A 406 0.82 -25.39 8.18
C LYS A 406 -0.69 -25.40 7.98
N PRO A 407 -1.25 -24.50 7.14
CA PRO A 407 -2.68 -24.52 6.86
C PRO A 407 -3.06 -25.84 6.18
N THR A 408 -4.20 -26.39 6.55
CA THR A 408 -4.76 -27.54 5.86
C THR A 408 -5.68 -27.01 4.76
N PHE A 409 -5.30 -27.16 3.50
CA PHE A 409 -6.09 -26.70 2.37
C PHE A 409 -7.41 -27.45 2.26
N VAL A 410 -8.50 -26.69 2.08
CA VAL A 410 -9.86 -27.23 1.96
C VAL A 410 -9.99 -28.03 0.66
N LYS A 411 -10.41 -29.28 0.79
CA LYS A 411 -10.76 -30.15 -0.35
C LYS A 411 -12.19 -29.85 -0.80
N PHE A 412 -12.39 -28.65 -1.37
CA PHE A 412 -13.69 -28.07 -1.68
C PHE A 412 -14.68 -29.03 -2.37
N LYS A 413 -14.21 -29.84 -3.33
CA LYS A 413 -15.06 -30.81 -4.06
C LYS A 413 -15.64 -31.93 -3.20
N LYS A 414 -15.12 -32.12 -1.98
CA LYS A 414 -15.51 -33.21 -1.05
C LYS A 414 -16.35 -32.72 0.13
N LEU A 415 -16.56 -31.41 0.25
CA LEU A 415 -17.31 -30.85 1.37
C LEU A 415 -18.80 -31.17 1.27
N VAL A 416 -19.34 -31.72 2.36
CA VAL A 416 -20.76 -32.03 2.56
C VAL A 416 -21.21 -31.53 3.94
N ALA A 417 -22.51 -31.37 4.15
CA ALA A 417 -23.05 -31.07 5.48
C ALA A 417 -22.82 -32.26 6.42
N LEU A 418 -22.19 -32.02 7.58
CA LEU A 418 -21.97 -33.08 8.58
C LEU A 418 -23.29 -33.56 9.21
N LYS A 419 -24.26 -32.64 9.33
CA LYS A 419 -25.62 -32.89 9.87
C LYS A 419 -26.67 -32.46 8.84
N PRO A 420 -26.90 -33.22 7.77
CA PRO A 420 -27.75 -32.80 6.65
C PRO A 420 -29.25 -32.62 7.04
N ASP A 421 -29.69 -33.29 8.08
CA ASP A 421 -31.09 -33.25 8.53
C ASP A 421 -31.40 -32.17 9.57
N THR A 422 -30.40 -31.36 9.93
CA THR A 422 -30.56 -30.29 10.92
C THR A 422 -30.72 -28.91 10.25
N LYS A 423 -31.59 -28.07 10.81
CA LYS A 423 -31.72 -26.67 10.39
C LYS A 423 -30.72 -25.80 11.17
N PRO A 424 -30.02 -24.88 10.49
CA PRO A 424 -29.18 -23.88 11.17
C PRO A 424 -30.00 -23.00 12.10
N LEU A 425 -29.36 -22.48 13.16
CA LEU A 425 -29.98 -21.49 14.05
C LEU A 425 -30.17 -20.16 13.31
N SER A 426 -31.22 -19.42 13.64
CA SER A 426 -31.55 -18.14 12.99
C SER A 426 -30.45 -17.06 13.15
N ASP A 427 -29.60 -17.16 14.18
CA ASP A 427 -28.60 -16.16 14.53
C ASP A 427 -27.17 -16.54 14.11
N ALA A 428 -27.04 -17.49 13.17
CA ALA A 428 -25.75 -18.03 12.73
C ALA A 428 -24.93 -17.10 11.80
N ALA A 429 -25.40 -15.87 11.51
CA ALA A 429 -24.73 -14.95 10.60
C ALA A 429 -23.31 -14.58 11.09
N VAL A 430 -22.27 -15.00 10.38
CA VAL A 430 -20.87 -14.64 10.64
C VAL A 430 -20.48 -13.46 9.77
N PHE A 431 -20.25 -12.31 10.38
CA PHE A 431 -19.79 -11.12 9.66
C PHE A 431 -18.28 -11.15 9.45
N CYS A 432 -17.87 -10.83 8.23
CA CYS A 432 -16.48 -10.79 7.78
C CYS A 432 -16.17 -9.49 7.05
N ARG A 433 -14.88 -9.12 6.95
CA ARG A 433 -14.39 -7.99 6.16
C ARG A 433 -13.43 -8.43 5.07
N GLY A 434 -13.32 -7.60 4.01
CA GLY A 434 -12.43 -7.82 2.90
C GLY A 434 -12.92 -8.92 1.96
N ARG A 435 -11.98 -9.65 1.33
CA ARG A 435 -12.30 -10.73 0.40
C ARG A 435 -12.35 -12.06 1.15
N GLN A 436 -13.54 -12.66 1.27
CA GLN A 436 -13.79 -13.89 2.00
C GLN A 436 -14.52 -14.94 1.13
N PHE A 437 -14.42 -16.21 1.54
CA PHE A 437 -14.92 -17.35 0.78
C PHE A 437 -15.94 -18.13 1.62
N PHE A 438 -17.21 -17.87 1.38
CA PHE A 438 -18.30 -18.63 2.00
C PHE A 438 -18.58 -19.89 1.18
N VAL A 439 -18.82 -20.99 1.87
CA VAL A 439 -19.12 -22.30 1.29
C VAL A 439 -20.49 -22.74 1.71
N GLN A 440 -21.27 -23.23 0.77
CA GLN A 440 -22.60 -23.79 1.03
C GLN A 440 -22.77 -25.14 0.34
N ALA A 441 -23.07 -26.18 1.10
CA ALA A 441 -23.57 -27.43 0.55
C ALA A 441 -25.08 -27.28 0.25
N VAL A 442 -25.49 -27.62 -0.97
CA VAL A 442 -26.86 -27.61 -1.42
C VAL A 442 -27.28 -29.07 -1.62
N PRO A 443 -28.20 -29.60 -0.81
CA PRO A 443 -28.49 -31.06 -0.73
C PRO A 443 -29.33 -31.60 -1.88
N SER A 444 -30.01 -30.77 -2.65
CA SER A 444 -30.92 -31.21 -3.71
C SER A 444 -31.06 -30.21 -4.85
N ALA A 445 -31.64 -30.66 -5.96
CA ALA A 445 -32.11 -29.76 -7.00
C ALA A 445 -33.24 -28.84 -6.47
N GLY A 446 -33.34 -27.63 -7.03
CA GLY A 446 -34.35 -26.65 -6.69
C GLY A 446 -33.86 -25.24 -6.51
N LYS A 447 -34.73 -24.38 -6.01
CA LYS A 447 -34.47 -22.98 -5.70
C LYS A 447 -34.12 -22.83 -4.22
N HIS A 448 -32.97 -22.20 -3.94
CA HIS A 448 -32.46 -22.01 -2.59
C HIS A 448 -32.21 -20.53 -2.35
N VAL A 449 -32.74 -20.01 -1.23
CA VAL A 449 -32.66 -18.58 -0.89
C VAL A 449 -31.47 -18.33 0.01
N PHE A 450 -30.67 -17.31 -0.34
CA PHE A 450 -29.56 -16.78 0.44
C PHE A 450 -29.81 -15.32 0.77
N LYS A 451 -29.46 -14.92 1.97
CA LYS A 451 -29.47 -13.51 2.41
C LYS A 451 -28.05 -12.99 2.58
N PHE A 452 -27.77 -11.89 1.92
CA PHE A 452 -26.53 -11.13 2.10
C PHE A 452 -26.82 -9.96 3.03
N LEU A 453 -26.20 -9.98 4.21
CA LEU A 453 -26.34 -8.93 5.23
C LEU A 453 -25.09 -8.06 5.20
N THR A 454 -25.25 -6.74 5.15
CA THR A 454 -24.13 -5.81 5.13
C THR A 454 -24.21 -4.82 6.27
N ARG A 455 -23.05 -4.36 6.76
CA ARG A 455 -22.93 -3.29 7.75
C ARG A 455 -21.89 -2.29 7.29
N GLN A 456 -22.25 -1.02 7.20
CA GLN A 456 -21.30 0.04 6.91
C GLN A 456 -20.40 0.26 8.11
N THR A 457 -19.10 0.10 7.91
CA THR A 457 -18.08 0.25 8.96
C THR A 457 -16.87 1.05 8.49
N SER A 458 -16.92 1.53 7.24
CA SER A 458 -15.95 2.42 6.63
C SER A 458 -16.64 3.70 6.14
N ASN A 459 -15.86 4.70 5.76
CA ASN A 459 -16.37 5.95 5.18
C ASN A 459 -16.80 5.79 3.71
N HIS A 460 -16.73 4.58 3.16
CA HIS A 460 -17.17 4.27 1.80
C HIS A 460 -18.56 3.69 1.82
N ASP A 461 -19.34 3.95 0.78
CA ASP A 461 -20.64 3.33 0.56
C ASP A 461 -20.53 1.81 0.59
N VAL A 462 -21.63 1.17 0.98
CA VAL A 462 -21.72 -0.29 0.97
C VAL A 462 -21.77 -0.76 -0.49
N GLU A 463 -20.67 -1.32 -0.96
CA GLU A 463 -20.55 -1.97 -2.26
C GLU A 463 -19.85 -3.31 -2.06
N VAL A 464 -20.63 -4.38 -1.96
CA VAL A 464 -20.10 -5.74 -1.76
C VAL A 464 -20.24 -6.53 -3.05
N LYS A 465 -19.10 -6.83 -3.68
CA LYS A 465 -19.09 -7.70 -4.87
C LYS A 465 -19.18 -9.17 -4.45
N VAL A 466 -20.08 -9.91 -5.09
CA VAL A 466 -20.27 -11.36 -4.89
C VAL A 466 -20.10 -12.07 -6.21
N ASP A 467 -19.16 -13.03 -6.27
CA ASP A 467 -18.98 -13.94 -7.38
C ASP A 467 -19.31 -15.37 -6.89
N ILE A 468 -20.15 -16.11 -7.61
CA ILE A 468 -20.56 -17.47 -7.25
C ILE A 468 -19.98 -18.46 -8.24
N SER A 469 -19.40 -19.56 -7.72
CA SER A 469 -18.95 -20.69 -8.52
C SER A 469 -19.41 -22.02 -7.92
N ASP A 470 -19.48 -23.05 -8.75
CA ASP A 470 -19.73 -24.41 -8.30
C ASP A 470 -18.46 -25.07 -7.71
N LYS A 471 -18.60 -26.32 -7.24
CA LYS A 471 -17.49 -27.10 -6.62
C LYS A 471 -16.32 -27.43 -7.56
N VAL A 472 -16.46 -27.23 -8.86
CA VAL A 472 -15.38 -27.41 -9.83
C VAL A 472 -14.81 -26.08 -10.32
N GLY A 473 -15.35 -24.96 -9.83
CA GLY A 473 -14.88 -23.61 -10.16
C GLY A 473 -15.58 -22.99 -11.37
N THR A 474 -16.66 -23.60 -11.88
CA THR A 474 -17.44 -23.02 -12.97
C THR A 474 -18.20 -21.80 -12.45
N PRO A 475 -18.07 -20.64 -13.07
CA PRO A 475 -18.86 -19.46 -12.70
C PRO A 475 -20.36 -19.73 -12.86
N VAL A 476 -21.13 -19.33 -11.86
CA VAL A 476 -22.61 -19.47 -11.82
C VAL A 476 -23.26 -18.10 -11.97
N ASP A 477 -22.82 -17.11 -11.17
CA ASP A 477 -23.37 -15.76 -11.19
C ASP A 477 -22.41 -14.74 -10.57
N SER A 478 -22.66 -13.44 -10.79
CA SER A 478 -21.93 -12.33 -10.19
C SER A 478 -22.84 -11.12 -10.03
N PHE A 479 -22.86 -10.50 -8.84
CA PHE A 479 -23.68 -9.32 -8.55
C PHE A 479 -23.07 -8.43 -7.45
N VAL A 480 -23.68 -7.27 -7.25
CA VAL A 480 -23.31 -6.32 -6.19
C VAL A 480 -24.44 -6.21 -5.18
N VAL A 481 -24.07 -6.15 -3.90
CA VAL A 481 -24.95 -5.81 -2.78
C VAL A 481 -24.61 -4.41 -2.31
N ASN A 482 -25.55 -3.49 -2.44
CA ASN A 482 -25.45 -2.07 -2.08
C ASN A 482 -26.55 -1.63 -1.10
N SER A 483 -27.17 -2.58 -0.41
CA SER A 483 -28.22 -2.39 0.60
C SER A 483 -27.87 -3.15 1.88
N PRO A 484 -28.46 -2.81 3.04
CA PRO A 484 -28.24 -3.54 4.28
C PRO A 484 -28.56 -5.04 4.21
N GLU A 485 -29.53 -5.41 3.38
CA GLU A 485 -29.92 -6.79 3.11
C GLU A 485 -30.26 -6.97 1.63
N LYS A 486 -29.84 -8.10 1.03
CA LYS A 486 -30.22 -8.52 -0.31
C LYS A 486 -30.50 -10.03 -0.31
N GLU A 487 -31.67 -10.43 -0.81
CA GLU A 487 -31.97 -11.83 -1.11
C GLU A 487 -31.43 -12.21 -2.49
N TYR A 488 -30.93 -13.44 -2.58
CA TYR A 488 -30.50 -14.07 -3.82
C TYR A 488 -31.03 -15.49 -3.90
N VAL A 489 -31.61 -15.86 -5.05
CA VAL A 489 -32.12 -17.20 -5.30
C VAL A 489 -31.18 -17.97 -6.20
N LEU A 490 -30.51 -18.99 -5.65
CA LEU A 490 -29.70 -19.92 -6.39
C LEU A 490 -30.54 -21.07 -6.91
N GLU A 491 -30.51 -21.32 -8.22
CA GLU A 491 -31.14 -22.49 -8.82
C GLU A 491 -30.09 -23.59 -9.04
N SER A 492 -30.26 -24.72 -8.37
CA SER A 492 -29.37 -25.87 -8.50
C SER A 492 -30.07 -27.01 -9.22
N ALA A 493 -29.41 -27.58 -10.24
CA ALA A 493 -29.93 -28.72 -11.01
C ALA A 493 -29.82 -30.06 -10.26
N LYS A 494 -28.97 -30.14 -9.25
CA LYS A 494 -28.71 -31.34 -8.42
C LYS A 494 -27.99 -30.95 -7.14
N GLU A 495 -27.77 -31.92 -6.26
CA GLU A 495 -26.84 -31.76 -5.13
C GLU A 495 -25.50 -31.19 -5.58
N ASN A 496 -25.03 -30.15 -4.92
CA ASN A 496 -23.77 -29.49 -5.26
C ASN A 496 -23.23 -28.69 -4.05
N THR A 497 -21.98 -28.23 -4.15
CA THR A 497 -21.40 -27.28 -3.21
C THR A 497 -21.02 -26.02 -3.96
N TYR A 498 -21.40 -24.86 -3.43
CA TYR A 498 -21.14 -23.56 -4.04
C TYR A 498 -20.20 -22.75 -3.19
N LEU A 499 -19.35 -21.97 -3.87
CA LEU A 499 -18.43 -21.01 -3.29
C LEU A 499 -18.91 -19.60 -3.62
N PHE A 500 -19.18 -18.82 -2.59
CA PHE A 500 -19.49 -17.39 -2.70
C PHE A 500 -18.22 -16.61 -2.36
N THR A 501 -17.57 -16.02 -3.34
CA THR A 501 -16.47 -15.10 -3.15
C THR A 501 -17.04 -13.72 -2.90
N VAL A 502 -16.96 -13.27 -1.66
CA VAL A 502 -17.52 -11.99 -1.20
C VAL A 502 -16.39 -11.01 -0.98
N ASN A 503 -16.46 -9.83 -1.58
CA ASN A 503 -15.48 -8.75 -1.38
C ASN A 503 -16.20 -7.51 -0.85
N SER A 504 -16.14 -7.31 0.44
CA SER A 504 -16.79 -6.19 1.16
C SER A 504 -15.87 -4.98 1.37
N ARG A 505 -14.63 -5.02 0.86
CA ARG A 505 -13.62 -3.98 1.13
C ARG A 505 -13.48 -3.73 2.64
N GLY A 506 -13.72 -2.48 3.11
CA GLY A 506 -13.67 -2.11 4.53
C GLY A 506 -14.97 -2.31 5.30
N ASN A 507 -16.07 -2.70 4.63
CA ASN A 507 -17.37 -2.94 5.25
C ASN A 507 -17.51 -4.38 5.75
N GLU A 508 -18.56 -4.69 6.51
CA GLU A 508 -18.84 -6.05 6.97
C GLU A 508 -19.90 -6.70 6.10
N CYS A 509 -19.74 -7.99 5.81
CA CYS A 509 -20.74 -8.79 5.11
C CYS A 509 -20.86 -10.19 5.73
N ALA A 510 -22.10 -10.71 5.77
CA ALA A 510 -22.41 -12.09 6.11
C ALA A 510 -23.30 -12.70 5.03
N VAL A 511 -23.15 -14.01 4.81
CA VAL A 511 -24.05 -14.81 3.98
C VAL A 511 -24.83 -15.75 4.90
N VAL A 512 -26.13 -15.79 4.77
CA VAL A 512 -27.03 -16.60 5.59
C VAL A 512 -27.92 -17.46 4.71
N SER A 513 -28.12 -18.70 5.11
CA SER A 513 -29.01 -19.68 4.46
C SER A 513 -29.72 -20.52 5.51
N SER A 514 -30.89 -21.00 5.19
CA SER A 514 -31.62 -21.99 6.00
C SER A 514 -31.18 -23.43 5.72
N LEU A 515 -30.24 -23.62 4.78
CA LEU A 515 -29.71 -24.94 4.44
C LEU A 515 -28.64 -25.40 5.43
N PRO A 516 -28.53 -26.70 5.70
CA PRO A 516 -27.40 -27.25 6.43
C PRO A 516 -26.09 -27.11 5.64
N GLY A 517 -24.95 -27.21 6.33
CA GLY A 517 -23.63 -27.25 5.66
C GLY A 517 -23.18 -25.91 5.10
N GLN A 518 -23.15 -24.88 5.95
CA GLN A 518 -22.63 -23.56 5.63
C GLN A 518 -21.37 -23.25 6.45
N GLY A 519 -20.39 -22.61 5.82
CA GLY A 519 -19.21 -22.14 6.53
C GLY A 519 -18.36 -21.17 5.72
N ILE A 520 -17.26 -20.74 6.32
CA ILE A 520 -16.28 -19.84 5.73
C ILE A 520 -14.94 -20.54 5.69
N ARG A 521 -14.26 -20.49 4.55
CA ARG A 521 -12.92 -21.08 4.43
C ARG A 521 -11.93 -20.36 5.32
N ALA A 522 -11.20 -21.11 6.12
CA ALA A 522 -10.15 -20.65 7.03
C ALA A 522 -8.79 -21.33 6.78
N ASP A 523 -8.56 -21.90 5.58
CA ASP A 523 -7.26 -22.33 5.08
C ASP A 523 -6.40 -21.16 4.57
N SER A 524 -7.03 -20.03 4.28
CA SER A 524 -6.45 -18.71 4.18
C SER A 524 -6.96 -17.84 5.33
N ARG A 525 -6.36 -16.69 5.58
CA ARG A 525 -6.81 -15.79 6.65
C ARG A 525 -8.23 -15.32 6.39
N VAL A 526 -9.11 -15.56 7.35
CA VAL A 526 -10.46 -15.02 7.38
C VAL A 526 -10.56 -13.94 8.44
N ARG A 527 -11.00 -12.75 8.05
CA ARG A 527 -11.21 -11.62 8.97
C ARG A 527 -12.63 -11.67 9.53
N LEU A 528 -12.74 -12.13 10.77
CA LEU A 528 -13.98 -12.34 11.51
C LEU A 528 -14.31 -11.13 12.38
N CYS A 529 -15.60 -10.80 12.51
CA CYS A 529 -16.10 -9.75 13.38
C CYS A 529 -16.91 -10.35 14.53
N ALA A 530 -16.47 -10.11 15.78
CA ALA A 530 -17.02 -10.72 16.99
C ALA A 530 -17.09 -9.74 18.16
N ARG A 531 -17.73 -8.57 17.97
CA ARG A 531 -17.76 -7.46 18.95
C ARG A 531 -18.40 -7.83 20.28
N GLU A 532 -19.41 -8.71 20.27
CA GLU A 532 -20.22 -9.07 21.44
C GLU A 532 -19.90 -10.47 21.98
N GLY A 533 -18.73 -11.02 21.58
CA GLY A 533 -18.42 -12.41 21.84
C GLY A 533 -19.15 -13.33 20.87
N ARG A 534 -18.54 -14.45 20.48
CA ARG A 534 -19.12 -15.37 19.52
C ARG A 534 -18.42 -16.71 19.48
N ASN A 535 -19.18 -17.73 19.13
CA ASN A 535 -18.68 -19.08 18.89
C ASN A 535 -18.47 -19.32 17.40
N PHE A 536 -17.34 -19.95 17.06
CA PHE A 536 -16.99 -20.41 15.72
C PHE A 536 -16.70 -21.89 15.76
N TRP A 537 -17.49 -22.69 15.04
CA TRP A 537 -17.46 -24.13 15.06
C TRP A 537 -16.70 -24.67 13.84
N PHE A 538 -15.91 -25.73 14.04
CA PHE A 538 -15.17 -26.41 12.98
C PHE A 538 -15.06 -27.90 13.26
N VAL A 539 -14.83 -28.71 12.20
CA VAL A 539 -14.75 -30.16 12.31
C VAL A 539 -13.31 -30.61 12.43
N VAL A 540 -13.06 -31.47 13.43
CA VAL A 540 -11.79 -32.12 13.66
C VAL A 540 -11.95 -33.60 13.30
N PRO A 541 -11.37 -34.08 12.17
CA PRO A 541 -11.51 -35.46 11.72
C PRO A 541 -10.99 -36.46 12.74
N ALA A 542 -11.59 -37.65 12.80
CA ALA A 542 -11.25 -38.73 13.70
C ALA A 542 -9.73 -39.09 13.66
N ALA A 543 -9.15 -39.03 12.46
CA ALA A 543 -7.74 -39.33 12.23
C ALA A 543 -6.78 -38.21 12.64
N SER A 544 -7.27 -37.02 12.98
CA SER A 544 -6.42 -35.87 13.33
C SER A 544 -5.73 -36.10 14.66
N THR A 545 -4.44 -35.84 14.73
CA THR A 545 -3.62 -35.91 15.96
C THR A 545 -3.26 -34.54 16.50
N ARG A 546 -3.65 -33.47 15.79
CA ARG A 546 -3.26 -32.10 16.11
C ARG A 546 -4.26 -31.11 15.55
N VAL A 547 -4.62 -30.11 16.33
CA VAL A 547 -5.36 -28.91 15.92
C VAL A 547 -4.43 -27.72 16.00
N GLU A 548 -4.34 -26.93 14.94
CA GLU A 548 -3.58 -25.68 14.93
C GLU A 548 -4.50 -24.52 14.56
N LEU A 549 -4.42 -23.45 15.35
CA LEU A 549 -5.12 -22.20 15.07
C LEU A 549 -4.09 -21.07 15.04
N GLU A 550 -4.05 -20.32 13.95
CA GLU A 550 -3.38 -19.02 13.90
C GLU A 550 -4.44 -17.95 14.12
N VAL A 551 -4.32 -17.22 15.23
CA VAL A 551 -5.25 -16.15 15.60
C VAL A 551 -4.47 -14.85 15.65
N ILE A 552 -4.92 -13.84 14.92
CA ILE A 552 -4.23 -12.56 14.81
C ILE A 552 -5.18 -11.46 15.28
N ALA A 553 -4.89 -10.94 16.45
CA ALA A 553 -5.48 -9.71 16.97
C ALA A 553 -4.54 -8.52 16.68
N ASN A 554 -4.95 -7.31 16.99
CA ASN A 554 -4.08 -6.14 16.92
C ASN A 554 -4.20 -5.29 18.19
N VAL A 555 -3.29 -4.33 18.34
CA VAL A 555 -3.21 -3.48 19.53
C VAL A 555 -4.52 -2.76 19.82
N SER A 556 -5.26 -2.35 18.79
CA SER A 556 -6.54 -1.66 18.91
C SER A 556 -7.74 -2.59 19.10
N SER A 557 -7.55 -3.90 18.94
CA SER A 557 -8.61 -4.92 19.05
C SER A 557 -8.08 -6.16 19.77
N PRO A 558 -7.72 -6.06 21.07
CA PRO A 558 -7.28 -7.22 21.83
C PRO A 558 -8.37 -8.29 21.89
N LEU A 559 -7.95 -9.55 21.86
CA LEU A 559 -8.83 -10.72 21.78
C LEU A 559 -8.65 -11.62 23.00
N SER A 560 -9.78 -12.07 23.56
CA SER A 560 -9.84 -13.16 24.53
C SER A 560 -10.74 -14.26 24.01
N ALA A 561 -10.26 -15.49 23.96
CA ALA A 561 -10.99 -16.63 23.43
C ALA A 561 -10.55 -17.94 24.10
N LYS A 562 -11.41 -18.98 23.98
CA LYS A 562 -11.13 -20.35 24.43
C LYS A 562 -11.34 -21.30 23.28
N VAL A 563 -10.52 -22.36 23.23
CA VAL A 563 -10.78 -23.49 22.36
C VAL A 563 -11.39 -24.60 23.18
N LEU A 564 -12.59 -25.03 22.78
CA LEU A 564 -13.35 -26.06 23.45
C LEU A 564 -13.38 -27.32 22.55
N ASP A 565 -13.19 -28.49 23.13
CA ASP A 565 -13.36 -29.78 22.44
C ASP A 565 -14.85 -30.15 22.29
N SER A 566 -15.12 -31.32 21.73
CA SER A 566 -16.47 -31.84 21.50
C SER A 566 -17.30 -32.08 22.76
N SER A 567 -16.63 -32.20 23.91
CA SER A 567 -17.30 -32.33 25.22
C SER A 567 -17.60 -30.96 25.87
N GLY A 568 -17.14 -29.86 25.27
CA GLY A 568 -17.21 -28.52 25.84
C GLY A 568 -16.07 -28.19 26.81
N LYS A 569 -15.07 -29.08 26.95
CA LYS A 569 -13.91 -28.87 27.81
C LYS A 569 -12.96 -27.86 27.17
N GLU A 570 -12.47 -26.91 27.96
CA GLU A 570 -11.41 -25.99 27.55
C GLU A 570 -10.08 -26.73 27.36
N VAL A 571 -9.56 -26.72 26.15
CA VAL A 571 -8.28 -27.34 25.75
C VAL A 571 -7.20 -26.31 25.46
N SER A 572 -7.56 -25.04 25.29
CA SER A 572 -6.65 -23.92 25.17
C SER A 572 -7.35 -22.60 25.48
N SER A 573 -6.57 -21.59 25.89
CA SER A 573 -7.07 -20.27 26.28
C SER A 573 -6.16 -19.17 25.73
N LEU A 574 -6.76 -18.11 25.18
CA LEU A 574 -6.14 -16.89 24.72
C LEU A 574 -6.68 -15.74 25.57
N LYS A 575 -5.83 -14.96 26.23
CA LYS A 575 -6.27 -13.87 27.11
C LYS A 575 -5.64 -12.54 26.70
N GLY A 576 -6.48 -11.62 26.21
CA GLY A 576 -6.09 -10.24 25.90
C GLY A 576 -4.96 -10.14 24.90
N ILE A 577 -4.85 -11.06 23.93
CA ILE A 577 -3.79 -11.04 22.92
C ILE A 577 -3.95 -9.81 22.04
N ARG A 578 -2.82 -9.18 21.67
CA ARG A 578 -2.77 -7.94 20.88
C ARG A 578 -1.95 -8.08 19.60
N GLU A 579 -1.56 -9.31 19.28
CA GLU A 579 -0.70 -9.67 18.16
C GLU A 579 -1.07 -11.04 17.62
N GLY A 580 -0.32 -11.56 16.66
CA GLY A 580 -0.52 -12.91 16.12
C GLY A 580 -0.10 -13.98 17.12
N HIS A 581 -0.90 -15.03 17.25
CA HIS A 581 -0.65 -16.15 18.13
C HIS A 581 -0.98 -17.48 17.44
N ILE A 582 -0.08 -18.48 17.56
CA ILE A 582 -0.31 -19.83 17.05
C ILE A 582 -0.57 -20.76 18.22
N VAL A 583 -1.76 -21.37 18.21
CA VAL A 583 -2.18 -22.39 19.18
C VAL A 583 -1.98 -23.75 18.56
N LYS A 584 -1.22 -24.64 19.21
CA LYS A 584 -1.02 -26.03 18.79
C LYS A 584 -1.55 -26.96 19.88
N ILE A 585 -2.60 -27.70 19.58
CA ILE A 585 -3.28 -28.59 20.51
C ILE A 585 -3.09 -30.03 20.07
N PRO A 586 -2.28 -30.82 20.78
CA PRO A 586 -2.18 -32.28 20.53
C PRO A 586 -3.47 -32.96 20.93
N ARG A 587 -3.85 -34.02 20.22
CA ARG A 587 -4.98 -34.87 20.56
C ARG A 587 -4.73 -36.34 20.16
N ASN A 588 -5.47 -37.23 20.77
CA ASN A 588 -5.53 -38.63 20.35
C ASN A 588 -6.57 -38.79 19.21
N LYS A 589 -6.32 -39.80 18.34
CA LYS A 589 -7.32 -40.19 17.33
C LYS A 589 -8.59 -40.68 18.03
N THR A 590 -9.72 -40.41 17.43
CA THR A 590 -11.06 -40.79 17.91
C THR A 590 -11.72 -41.78 16.94
N SER A 591 -12.86 -42.33 17.32
CA SER A 591 -13.65 -43.23 16.47
C SER A 591 -14.51 -42.50 15.44
N SER A 592 -14.80 -41.21 15.67
CA SER A 592 -15.61 -40.36 14.81
C SER A 592 -15.08 -38.93 14.73
N ASP A 593 -15.50 -38.20 13.71
CA ASP A 593 -15.24 -36.76 13.60
C ASP A 593 -15.87 -36.00 14.77
N GLU A 594 -15.19 -34.97 15.25
CA GLU A 594 -15.62 -34.14 16.37
C GLU A 594 -15.89 -32.70 15.91
N ILE A 595 -16.84 -32.04 16.56
CA ILE A 595 -17.09 -30.60 16.37
C ILE A 595 -16.45 -29.87 17.54
N TRP A 596 -15.47 -29.03 17.24
CA TRP A 596 -14.79 -28.17 18.20
C TRP A 596 -15.25 -26.71 18.04
N CYS A 597 -14.97 -25.90 19.05
CA CYS A 597 -15.41 -24.50 19.10
C CYS A 597 -14.25 -23.56 19.46
N LEU A 598 -14.07 -22.49 18.68
CA LEU A 598 -13.36 -21.28 19.13
C LEU A 598 -14.40 -20.32 19.73
N SER A 599 -14.46 -20.25 21.05
CA SER A 599 -15.38 -19.37 21.77
C SER A 599 -14.67 -18.06 22.08
N VAL A 600 -15.02 -17.00 21.37
CA VAL A 600 -14.53 -15.63 21.59
C VAL A 600 -15.39 -14.99 22.68
N SER A 601 -14.79 -14.63 23.81
CA SER A 601 -15.46 -13.92 24.90
C SER A 601 -15.36 -12.42 24.78
N GLU A 602 -14.27 -11.93 24.15
CA GLU A 602 -13.99 -10.50 24.04
C GLU A 602 -13.18 -10.22 22.76
N CYS A 603 -13.62 -9.20 22.01
CA CYS A 603 -12.88 -8.64 20.88
C CYS A 603 -13.12 -7.13 20.86
N LEU A 604 -12.27 -6.36 21.56
CA LEU A 604 -12.43 -4.92 21.76
C LEU A 604 -12.13 -4.09 20.51
N GLY A 605 -12.33 -2.79 20.60
CA GLY A 605 -12.02 -1.84 19.54
C GLY A 605 -12.88 -2.04 18.28
N ARG A 606 -12.26 -2.34 17.14
CA ARG A 606 -12.98 -2.60 15.88
C ARG A 606 -13.73 -3.94 15.87
N GLY A 607 -13.51 -4.78 16.90
CA GLY A 607 -14.18 -6.07 17.08
C GLY A 607 -13.88 -7.10 16.01
N CYS A 608 -12.71 -7.03 15.36
CA CYS A 608 -12.31 -7.97 14.31
C CYS A 608 -10.94 -8.56 14.59
N PHE A 609 -10.77 -9.83 14.22
CA PHE A 609 -9.52 -10.57 14.27
C PHE A 609 -9.39 -11.46 13.03
N ASP A 610 -8.19 -11.89 12.71
CA ASP A 610 -7.96 -12.85 11.63
C ASP A 610 -7.76 -14.25 12.21
N LEU A 611 -8.33 -15.25 11.53
CA LEU A 611 -8.22 -16.66 11.88
C LEU A 611 -7.73 -17.47 10.69
N ARG A 612 -6.90 -18.49 10.97
CA ARG A 612 -6.54 -19.54 10.03
C ARG A 612 -6.48 -20.88 10.78
N ILE A 613 -6.94 -21.95 10.15
CA ILE A 613 -7.01 -23.28 10.76
C ILE A 613 -6.09 -24.28 10.00
N GLY A 614 -5.36 -25.10 10.74
CA GLY A 614 -4.45 -26.11 10.25
C GLY A 614 -4.41 -27.36 11.16
N GLY A 615 -3.39 -28.22 10.99
CA GLY A 615 -3.19 -29.40 11.85
C GLY A 615 -4.00 -30.64 11.42
N ASN A 616 -4.29 -30.80 10.13
CA ASN A 616 -5.10 -31.90 9.57
C ASN A 616 -6.59 -31.85 10.00
N VAL A 617 -7.11 -30.66 10.21
CA VAL A 617 -8.53 -30.42 10.45
C VAL A 617 -9.22 -29.87 9.19
N ILE A 618 -10.54 -29.84 9.18
CA ILE A 618 -11.28 -29.22 8.09
C ILE A 618 -11.29 -27.72 8.33
N SER A 619 -10.51 -26.99 7.54
CA SER A 619 -10.31 -25.55 7.69
C SER A 619 -11.49 -24.75 7.14
N VAL A 620 -12.68 -25.05 7.67
CA VAL A 620 -13.93 -24.34 7.43
C VAL A 620 -14.59 -24.09 8.78
N ILE A 621 -15.00 -22.86 9.03
CA ILE A 621 -15.68 -22.45 10.26
C ILE A 621 -17.14 -22.16 9.99
N SER A 622 -18.01 -22.45 10.93
CA SER A 622 -19.43 -22.10 10.91
C SER A 622 -19.80 -21.28 12.14
N GLY A 623 -20.79 -20.41 12.00
CA GLY A 623 -21.42 -19.70 13.13
C GLY A 623 -22.40 -20.59 13.92
N ASP A 624 -22.65 -21.81 13.46
CA ASP A 624 -23.60 -22.76 14.06
C ASP A 624 -23.02 -24.18 14.05
N GLN A 625 -23.06 -24.85 15.20
CA GLN A 625 -22.61 -26.24 15.33
C GLN A 625 -23.42 -27.25 14.49
N ASN A 626 -24.63 -26.89 14.08
CA ASN A 626 -25.49 -27.72 13.23
C ASN A 626 -25.24 -27.51 11.74
N ALA A 627 -24.55 -26.44 11.36
CA ALA A 627 -24.28 -26.07 9.97
C ALA A 627 -22.85 -26.40 9.51
N VAL A 628 -22.07 -27.12 10.31
CA VAL A 628 -20.67 -27.46 9.99
C VAL A 628 -20.54 -28.37 8.76
N LEU A 629 -19.43 -28.21 8.04
CA LEU A 629 -19.08 -29.00 6.85
C LEU A 629 -18.00 -30.03 7.18
N SER A 630 -18.10 -31.23 6.61
CA SER A 630 -17.12 -32.33 6.66
C SER A 630 -16.80 -32.85 5.25
N TYR A 631 -15.83 -33.81 5.16
CA TYR A 631 -15.49 -34.48 3.89
C TYR A 631 -16.31 -35.76 3.68
#